data_3a671e5f87b34aa623d3676eaff53205
#
_entry.id   3a671e5f87b34aa623d3676eaff53205
#
_cell.length_a   1.000
_cell.length_b   1.000
_cell.length_c   1.000
_cell.angle_alpha   90.00
_cell.angle_beta   90.00
_cell.angle_gamma   90.00
#
_symmetry.space_group_name_H-M   'P 1'
#
loop_
_entity.id
_entity.type
_entity.pdbx_description
1 polymer ?
#
loop_
_entity_poly.entity_id
_entity_poly.type
_entity_poly.pdbx_seq_one_letter_code
_entity_poly.pdbx_strand_id
1 'polypeptide(L)'
;FITWWMTIDEATKEQYIAGQIQDQYYTQWKEFIDGTADDTPEVNDLFRVHTVEFANYGFITYSEWCPDNTIALCSNGSKLYTFGERSWQVFSYNDDKNNPFSSPDNAAGNIGIKAPNSLAMLGNTVLWLGSSDIGDNGVFMIKDTTIQRISTQDIEREITQLLNLETAYSSIWQEHQHTFYSLTFEDSKKTFVYDVTEDAWHYRASYDTKNHLTYWRYNHATYAYSKIYVGTTNALCYMDENKYTEHDDRVIYKMRRGGVLTNNNQPFFIDELKLIGNNGQHSFNNSYTNLEMNPRVSFRWSWDGATFSDYQDAYLGKIGNYSFDTSLFGLGMGSFFTLEISSTEPIPLSFESIELSWSPSSFMRPM
;
A
#
# COMPACT_ATOMS: atom_id res chain seq x y z
N PHE A 1 32.87 -20.59 -16.16
CA PHE A 1 33.84 -20.09 -15.17
C PHE A 1 33.13 -19.42 -13.98
N ILE A 2 32.28 -18.43 -14.18
CA ILE A 2 31.57 -17.70 -13.10
C ILE A 2 30.77 -18.66 -12.20
N THR A 3 30.07 -19.63 -12.78
CA THR A 3 29.31 -20.63 -12.01
C THR A 3 30.26 -21.50 -11.17
N TRP A 4 31.38 -21.94 -11.75
CA TRP A 4 32.40 -22.71 -11.03
C TRP A 4 33.06 -21.86 -9.94
N TRP A 5 33.44 -20.60 -10.22
CA TRP A 5 34.02 -19.68 -9.24
C TRP A 5 33.09 -19.40 -8.04
N MET A 6 31.78 -19.40 -8.28
CA MET A 6 30.80 -19.26 -7.21
C MET A 6 30.63 -20.51 -6.33
N THR A 7 31.06 -21.66 -6.81
CA THR A 7 30.93 -22.94 -6.07
C THR A 7 32.13 -23.29 -5.21
N ILE A 8 33.28 -22.64 -5.40
CA ILE A 8 34.47 -22.89 -4.59
C ILE A 8 34.45 -22.07 -3.30
N ASP A 9 35.02 -22.59 -2.22
CA ASP A 9 35.11 -21.93 -0.93
C ASP A 9 36.06 -20.72 -0.96
N GLU A 10 35.86 -19.79 -0.02
CA GLU A 10 36.61 -18.55 0.04
C GLU A 10 38.15 -18.78 0.23
N ALA A 11 38.55 -19.78 1.00
CA ALA A 11 39.96 -20.06 1.23
C ALA A 11 40.68 -20.52 -0.07
N THR A 12 39.97 -21.31 -0.91
CA THR A 12 40.45 -21.72 -2.22
C THR A 12 40.49 -20.53 -3.18
N LYS A 13 39.49 -19.62 -3.15
CA LYS A 13 39.53 -18.38 -3.94
C LYS A 13 40.73 -17.49 -3.58
N GLU A 14 41.05 -17.36 -2.31
CA GLU A 14 42.25 -16.62 -1.85
C GLU A 14 43.55 -17.24 -2.37
N GLN A 15 43.65 -18.56 -2.44
CA GLN A 15 44.82 -19.25 -3.00
C GLN A 15 44.96 -19.00 -4.50
N TYR A 16 43.85 -18.94 -5.25
CA TYR A 16 43.89 -18.56 -6.67
C TYR A 16 44.33 -17.09 -6.83
N ILE A 17 43.76 -16.19 -6.07
CA ILE A 17 44.11 -14.76 -6.10
C ILE A 17 45.57 -14.53 -5.71
N ALA A 18 46.08 -15.27 -4.74
CA ALA A 18 47.47 -15.21 -4.28
C ALA A 18 48.44 -15.89 -5.27
N GLY A 19 47.98 -16.52 -6.35
CA GLY A 19 48.81 -17.22 -7.33
C GLY A 19 49.39 -18.52 -6.82
N GLN A 20 48.88 -19.07 -5.73
CA GLN A 20 49.32 -20.35 -5.15
C GLN A 20 48.78 -21.57 -5.95
N ILE A 21 47.62 -21.40 -6.55
CA ILE A 21 47.02 -22.39 -7.44
C ILE A 21 47.15 -21.84 -8.87
N GLN A 22 47.92 -22.54 -9.68
CA GLN A 22 48.04 -22.25 -11.11
C GLN A 22 47.06 -23.09 -11.89
N ASP A 23 45.96 -22.46 -12.31
CA ASP A 23 44.95 -23.04 -13.20
C ASP A 23 44.95 -22.27 -14.51
N GLN A 24 45.02 -23.01 -15.61
CA GLN A 24 45.06 -22.40 -16.94
C GLN A 24 43.86 -21.55 -17.25
N TYR A 25 42.67 -21.96 -16.80
CA TYR A 25 41.44 -21.22 -17.05
C TYR A 25 41.33 -19.95 -16.20
N TYR A 26 41.83 -20.00 -14.95
CA TYR A 26 41.89 -18.81 -14.09
C TYR A 26 42.85 -17.76 -14.62
N THR A 27 44.03 -18.20 -15.07
CA THR A 27 45.04 -17.33 -15.66
C THR A 27 44.52 -16.65 -16.93
N GLN A 28 43.91 -17.38 -17.84
CA GLN A 28 43.33 -16.87 -19.08
C GLN A 28 42.19 -15.89 -18.78
N TRP A 29 41.35 -16.19 -17.80
CA TRP A 29 40.27 -15.28 -17.37
C TRP A 29 40.80 -13.98 -16.77
N LYS A 30 41.83 -14.06 -15.95
CA LYS A 30 42.48 -12.90 -15.36
C LYS A 30 43.14 -12.02 -16.43
N GLU A 31 43.86 -12.60 -17.36
CA GLU A 31 44.45 -11.90 -18.49
C GLU A 31 43.42 -11.23 -19.40
N PHE A 32 42.26 -11.84 -19.57
CA PHE A 32 41.13 -11.27 -20.29
C PHE A 32 40.53 -10.06 -19.56
N ILE A 33 40.31 -10.15 -18.24
CA ILE A 33 39.76 -9.04 -17.44
C ILE A 33 40.78 -7.88 -17.34
N ASP A 34 42.04 -8.19 -17.18
CA ASP A 34 43.09 -7.18 -17.09
C ASP A 34 43.46 -6.59 -18.48
N GLY A 35 42.84 -7.05 -19.55
CA GLY A 35 43.09 -6.61 -20.92
C GLY A 35 44.44 -6.95 -21.45
N THR A 36 45.12 -7.95 -20.86
CA THR A 36 46.47 -8.42 -21.24
C THR A 36 46.43 -9.73 -22.06
N ALA A 37 45.26 -10.30 -22.31
CA ALA A 37 45.09 -11.50 -23.10
C ALA A 37 45.50 -11.27 -24.55
N ASP A 38 46.31 -12.17 -25.07
CA ASP A 38 46.58 -12.21 -26.51
C ASP A 38 45.29 -12.44 -27.29
N ASP A 39 45.10 -11.67 -28.33
CA ASP A 39 43.88 -11.64 -29.17
C ASP A 39 43.81 -12.88 -30.07
N THR A 40 43.94 -14.08 -29.47
CA THR A 40 43.82 -15.35 -30.21
C THR A 40 42.34 -15.73 -30.34
N PRO A 41 41.93 -16.28 -31.50
CA PRO A 41 40.52 -16.63 -31.73
C PRO A 41 39.97 -17.64 -30.69
N GLU A 42 40.81 -18.49 -30.13
CA GLU A 42 40.42 -19.52 -29.15
C GLU A 42 40.10 -18.93 -27.76
N VAL A 43 40.85 -17.95 -27.32
CA VAL A 43 40.57 -17.22 -26.06
C VAL A 43 39.34 -16.33 -26.22
N ASN A 44 39.19 -15.69 -27.37
CA ASN A 44 38.04 -14.91 -27.73
C ASN A 44 36.75 -15.75 -27.80
N ASP A 45 36.79 -16.99 -28.35
CA ASP A 45 35.60 -17.84 -28.40
C ASP A 45 35.17 -18.36 -27.02
N LEU A 46 36.10 -18.68 -26.12
CA LEU A 46 35.76 -19.20 -24.80
C LEU A 46 35.17 -18.12 -23.86
N PHE A 47 35.61 -16.89 -23.98
CA PHE A 47 35.19 -15.78 -23.11
C PHE A 47 34.24 -14.80 -23.79
N ARG A 48 34.34 -14.62 -25.13
CA ARG A 48 33.38 -13.81 -25.89
C ARG A 48 31.99 -14.40 -25.90
N VAL A 49 31.85 -15.73 -25.93
CA VAL A 49 30.51 -16.35 -25.89
C VAL A 49 29.74 -15.99 -24.61
N HIS A 50 30.43 -15.82 -23.48
CA HIS A 50 29.77 -15.47 -22.24
C HIS A 50 29.71 -13.96 -21.93
N THR A 51 30.69 -13.20 -22.36
CA THR A 51 30.71 -11.72 -22.12
C THR A 51 30.13 -10.92 -23.27
N VAL A 52 30.25 -11.43 -24.52
CA VAL A 52 29.66 -10.77 -25.69
C VAL A 52 28.17 -11.11 -25.83
N GLU A 53 27.71 -12.29 -25.39
CA GLU A 53 26.29 -12.52 -25.25
C GLU A 53 25.70 -11.60 -24.17
N PHE A 54 26.35 -11.40 -23.03
CA PHE A 54 25.93 -10.39 -22.05
C PHE A 54 26.13 -8.95 -22.54
N ALA A 55 27.15 -8.67 -23.36
CA ALA A 55 27.38 -7.34 -23.91
C ALA A 55 26.59 -7.05 -25.21
N ASN A 56 26.22 -8.10 -25.98
CA ASN A 56 25.30 -7.99 -27.12
C ASN A 56 23.83 -8.16 -26.73
N TYR A 57 23.54 -8.78 -25.57
CA TYR A 57 22.33 -8.53 -24.81
C TYR A 57 22.51 -7.31 -23.91
N GLY A 58 23.45 -6.45 -24.25
CA GLY A 58 23.60 -5.13 -23.67
C GLY A 58 22.35 -4.30 -23.88
N PHE A 59 21.33 -4.69 -23.12
CA PHE A 59 20.21 -3.83 -22.86
C PHE A 59 20.64 -2.68 -21.98
N ILE A 60 21.45 -1.82 -22.55
CA ILE A 60 21.41 -0.43 -22.20
C ILE A 60 20.29 0.14 -23.05
N THR A 61 19.05 -0.21 -22.74
CA THR A 61 17.95 0.63 -23.11
C THR A 61 18.06 1.83 -22.20
N TYR A 62 18.62 2.86 -22.72
CA TYR A 62 18.40 4.20 -22.19
C TYR A 62 16.90 4.42 -22.23
N SER A 63 16.32 5.04 -21.19
CA SER A 63 15.03 5.67 -21.35
C SER A 63 15.15 6.64 -22.54
N GLU A 64 14.68 6.24 -23.70
CA GLU A 64 14.74 7.08 -24.91
C GLU A 64 13.92 8.36 -24.74
N TRP A 65 12.96 8.33 -23.80
CA TRP A 65 12.08 9.45 -23.48
C TRP A 65 12.77 10.55 -22.69
N CYS A 66 13.51 10.18 -21.65
CA CYS A 66 14.20 11.12 -20.77
C CYS A 66 15.50 10.49 -20.24
N PRO A 67 16.66 11.13 -20.35
CA PRO A 67 17.87 10.67 -19.71
C PRO A 67 17.71 10.75 -18.19
N ASP A 68 17.43 9.61 -17.56
CA ASP A 68 17.11 9.49 -16.15
C ASP A 68 17.71 8.20 -15.59
N ASN A 69 18.06 8.18 -14.32
CA ASN A 69 18.57 7.00 -13.65
C ASN A 69 17.41 6.04 -13.32
N THR A 70 17.49 4.79 -13.77
CA THR A 70 16.52 3.79 -13.39
C THR A 70 16.67 3.44 -11.90
N ILE A 71 15.60 3.62 -11.14
CA ILE A 71 15.55 3.38 -9.70
C ILE A 71 14.83 2.09 -9.36
N ALA A 72 13.73 1.80 -10.06
CA ALA A 72 12.93 0.62 -9.84
C ALA A 72 12.44 0.02 -11.15
N LEU A 73 12.18 -1.27 -11.14
CA LEU A 73 11.59 -1.97 -12.28
C LEU A 73 10.68 -3.11 -11.80
N CYS A 74 9.67 -3.41 -12.60
CA CYS A 74 8.84 -4.59 -12.44
C CYS A 74 8.45 -5.15 -13.81
N SER A 75 8.11 -6.42 -13.86
CA SER A 75 7.75 -7.08 -15.11
C SER A 75 6.47 -7.88 -14.99
N ASN A 76 5.67 -7.87 -16.04
CA ASN A 76 4.48 -8.70 -16.18
C ASN A 76 4.44 -9.33 -17.57
N GLY A 77 4.67 -10.64 -17.61
CA GLY A 77 4.70 -11.38 -18.88
C GLY A 77 5.70 -10.79 -19.86
N SER A 78 5.19 -10.18 -20.93
CA SER A 78 6.00 -9.58 -21.99
C SER A 78 6.31 -8.09 -21.79
N LYS A 79 5.85 -7.46 -20.70
CA LYS A 79 6.06 -6.04 -20.42
C LYS A 79 7.06 -5.85 -19.29
N LEU A 80 7.98 -4.91 -19.48
CA LEU A 80 8.90 -4.42 -18.46
C LEU A 80 8.60 -2.95 -18.19
N TYR A 81 8.28 -2.63 -16.94
CA TYR A 81 8.04 -1.28 -16.47
C TYR A 81 9.30 -0.78 -15.76
N THR A 82 9.81 0.34 -16.21
CA THR A 82 11.01 0.98 -15.65
C THR A 82 10.64 2.34 -15.08
N PHE A 83 11.18 2.66 -13.92
CA PHE A 83 10.93 3.91 -13.21
C PHE A 83 12.25 4.56 -12.84
N GLY A 84 12.41 5.80 -13.24
CA GLY A 84 13.52 6.67 -12.86
C GLY A 84 13.12 7.67 -11.77
N GLU A 85 13.99 8.64 -11.51
CA GLU A 85 13.71 9.72 -10.55
C GLU A 85 12.60 10.66 -11.04
N ARG A 86 12.46 10.82 -12.37
CA ARG A 86 11.59 11.82 -13.00
C ARG A 86 10.72 11.26 -14.11
N SER A 87 10.97 10.01 -14.52
CA SER A 87 10.30 9.40 -15.66
C SER A 87 9.92 7.95 -15.40
N TRP A 88 8.98 7.48 -16.19
CA TRP A 88 8.64 6.06 -16.31
C TRP A 88 8.57 5.68 -17.77
N GLN A 89 8.85 4.42 -18.07
CA GLN A 89 8.74 3.87 -19.42
C GLN A 89 8.35 2.39 -19.37
N VAL A 90 7.58 1.96 -20.35
CA VAL A 90 7.21 0.54 -20.53
C VAL A 90 7.89 0.02 -21.79
N PHE A 91 8.48 -1.14 -21.66
CA PHE A 91 9.03 -1.92 -22.76
C PHE A 91 8.21 -3.18 -22.98
N SER A 92 8.02 -3.55 -24.24
CA SER A 92 7.41 -4.81 -24.62
C SER A 92 8.47 -5.74 -25.17
N TYR A 93 8.45 -6.99 -24.72
CA TYR A 93 9.32 -8.03 -25.28
C TYR A 93 8.85 -8.35 -26.70
N ASN A 94 9.79 -8.47 -27.62
CA ASN A 94 9.61 -8.98 -28.97
C ASN A 94 10.66 -10.07 -29.27
N ASP A 95 10.46 -10.84 -30.30
CA ASP A 95 11.35 -11.94 -30.69
C ASP A 95 12.57 -11.48 -31.53
N ASP A 96 12.81 -10.18 -31.65
CA ASP A 96 13.99 -9.66 -32.33
C ASP A 96 15.25 -9.89 -31.49
N LYS A 97 16.17 -10.72 -31.97
CA LYS A 97 17.42 -11.02 -31.28
C LYS A 97 18.34 -9.83 -31.09
N ASN A 98 18.21 -8.80 -31.91
CA ASN A 98 19.05 -7.61 -31.85
C ASN A 98 18.46 -6.51 -30.94
N ASN A 99 17.13 -6.48 -30.83
CA ASN A 99 16.41 -5.53 -29.99
C ASN A 99 15.15 -6.19 -29.39
N PRO A 100 15.32 -7.08 -28.38
CA PRO A 100 14.20 -7.86 -27.84
C PRO A 100 13.20 -7.05 -27.01
N PHE A 101 13.53 -5.79 -26.71
CA PHE A 101 12.58 -4.90 -26.04
C PHE A 101 12.38 -3.64 -26.87
N SER A 102 11.15 -3.31 -27.15
CA SER A 102 10.76 -2.06 -27.79
C SER A 102 9.77 -1.30 -26.92
N SER A 103 9.86 0.01 -26.90
CA SER A 103 8.88 0.85 -26.20
C SER A 103 7.70 1.10 -27.15
N PRO A 104 6.48 0.73 -26.74
CA PRO A 104 5.27 1.11 -27.48
C PRO A 104 5.09 2.64 -27.52
N ASP A 105 4.41 3.14 -28.53
CA ASP A 105 4.07 4.54 -28.61
C ASP A 105 3.28 5.00 -27.38
N ASN A 106 3.60 6.17 -26.85
CA ASN A 106 2.98 6.75 -25.65
C ASN A 106 3.10 5.92 -24.35
N ALA A 107 4.04 5.00 -24.28
CA ALA A 107 4.30 4.19 -23.09
C ALA A 107 5.42 4.74 -22.21
N ALA A 108 5.52 6.07 -22.11
CA ALA A 108 6.47 6.80 -21.28
C ALA A 108 5.88 8.12 -20.79
N GLY A 109 6.45 8.68 -19.71
CA GLY A 109 6.01 9.97 -19.19
C GLY A 109 6.93 10.52 -18.09
N ASN A 110 6.66 11.77 -17.69
CA ASN A 110 7.49 12.57 -16.77
C ASN A 110 7.03 12.45 -15.30
N ILE A 111 6.79 11.24 -14.81
CA ILE A 111 6.47 10.97 -13.42
C ILE A 111 7.40 9.87 -12.94
N GLY A 112 8.36 10.25 -12.11
CA GLY A 112 9.30 9.30 -11.53
C GLY A 112 8.74 8.56 -10.33
N ILE A 113 9.59 7.73 -9.72
CA ILE A 113 9.28 7.04 -8.47
C ILE A 113 9.99 7.73 -7.30
N LYS A 114 9.24 8.10 -6.27
CA LYS A 114 9.79 8.75 -5.08
C LYS A 114 10.37 7.73 -4.08
N ALA A 115 9.72 6.59 -3.94
CA ALA A 115 10.12 5.51 -3.05
C ALA A 115 10.19 4.20 -3.83
N PRO A 116 11.36 3.58 -4.01
CA PRO A 116 11.50 2.33 -4.77
C PRO A 116 10.63 1.19 -4.24
N ASN A 117 10.52 1.09 -2.91
CA ASN A 117 9.73 0.07 -2.23
C ASN A 117 8.22 0.34 -2.24
N SER A 118 7.78 1.49 -2.76
CA SER A 118 6.36 1.78 -2.97
C SER A 118 5.78 1.13 -4.21
N LEU A 119 6.63 0.53 -5.04
CA LEU A 119 6.22 -0.14 -6.27
C LEU A 119 5.53 -1.46 -5.95
N ALA A 120 4.29 -1.59 -6.37
CA ALA A 120 3.54 -2.85 -6.28
C ALA A 120 2.82 -3.15 -7.58
N MET A 121 2.73 -4.43 -7.89
CA MET A 121 2.07 -4.89 -9.12
C MET A 121 1.14 -6.06 -8.84
N LEU A 122 -0.04 -6.00 -9.44
CA LEU A 122 -1.00 -7.11 -9.45
C LEU A 122 -1.63 -7.22 -10.84
N GLY A 123 -1.42 -8.35 -11.50
CA GLY A 123 -1.84 -8.53 -12.89
C GLY A 123 -1.22 -7.45 -13.79
N ASN A 124 -2.03 -6.72 -14.53
CA ASN A 124 -1.59 -5.64 -15.44
C ASN A 124 -1.60 -4.25 -14.77
N THR A 125 -1.80 -4.18 -13.46
CA THR A 125 -1.89 -2.92 -12.71
C THR A 125 -0.62 -2.73 -11.90
N VAL A 126 0.04 -1.59 -12.09
CA VAL A 126 1.25 -1.17 -11.36
C VAL A 126 0.93 0.10 -10.61
N LEU A 127 1.25 0.14 -9.32
CA LEU A 127 1.02 1.30 -8.45
C LEU A 127 2.32 1.72 -7.78
N TRP A 128 2.53 3.03 -7.61
CA TRP A 128 3.70 3.58 -6.94
C TRP A 128 3.47 4.98 -6.38
N LEU A 129 4.31 5.36 -5.42
CA LEU A 129 4.44 6.74 -4.98
C LEU A 129 5.33 7.50 -5.96
N GLY A 130 4.74 8.38 -6.73
CA GLY A 130 5.42 9.15 -7.76
C GLY A 130 5.75 10.57 -7.33
N SER A 131 6.69 11.15 -8.05
CA SER A 131 7.03 12.57 -7.97
C SER A 131 7.13 13.15 -9.37
N SER A 132 6.55 14.32 -9.58
CA SER A 132 6.68 15.06 -10.83
C SER A 132 7.92 15.97 -10.82
N ASP A 133 8.33 16.45 -11.99
CA ASP A 133 9.44 17.41 -12.15
C ASP A 133 9.25 18.71 -11.36
N ILE A 134 8.00 19.08 -11.07
CA ILE A 134 7.65 20.27 -10.28
C ILE A 134 7.59 19.99 -8.77
N GLY A 135 7.92 18.77 -8.35
CA GLY A 135 8.01 18.38 -6.93
C GLY A 135 6.71 17.95 -6.28
N ASP A 136 5.62 17.84 -7.04
CA ASP A 136 4.35 17.31 -6.51
C ASP A 136 4.45 15.79 -6.30
N ASN A 137 4.16 15.37 -5.07
CA ASN A 137 4.11 13.96 -4.73
C ASN A 137 2.67 13.45 -4.83
N GLY A 138 2.48 12.30 -5.45
CA GLY A 138 1.18 11.67 -5.59
C GLY A 138 1.28 10.18 -5.77
N VAL A 139 0.18 9.47 -5.67
CA VAL A 139 0.12 8.05 -5.96
C VAL A 139 -0.46 7.85 -7.35
N PHE A 140 0.23 7.04 -8.13
CA PHE A 140 -0.10 6.79 -9.52
C PHE A 140 -0.34 5.30 -9.76
N MET A 141 -1.13 5.03 -10.77
CA MET A 141 -1.45 3.69 -11.26
C MET A 141 -1.23 3.66 -12.76
N ILE A 142 -0.54 2.63 -13.26
CA ILE A 142 -0.53 2.27 -14.67
C ILE A 142 -1.35 1.00 -14.85
N LYS A 143 -2.27 1.05 -15.80
CA LYS A 143 -2.95 -0.13 -16.31
C LYS A 143 -2.60 -0.27 -17.78
N ASP A 144 -1.88 -1.35 -18.10
CA ASP A 144 -1.26 -1.58 -19.42
C ASP A 144 -0.22 -0.52 -19.81
N THR A 145 -0.62 0.59 -20.41
CA THR A 145 0.23 1.74 -20.79
C THR A 145 -0.42 3.07 -20.40
N THR A 146 -1.61 3.03 -19.80
CA THR A 146 -2.35 4.23 -19.41
C THR A 146 -2.06 4.57 -17.96
N ILE A 147 -1.55 5.77 -17.73
CA ILE A 147 -1.30 6.29 -16.38
C ILE A 147 -2.53 7.03 -15.85
N GLN A 148 -2.82 6.83 -14.57
CA GLN A 148 -3.84 7.54 -13.83
C GLN A 148 -3.28 7.99 -12.47
N ARG A 149 -3.55 9.22 -12.09
CA ARG A 149 -3.33 9.72 -10.72
C ARG A 149 -4.51 9.27 -9.87
N ILE A 150 -4.26 8.53 -8.81
CA ILE A 150 -5.29 7.97 -7.92
C ILE A 150 -5.35 8.67 -6.56
N SER A 151 -4.31 9.42 -6.19
CA SER A 151 -4.34 10.22 -4.96
C SER A 151 -5.27 11.42 -5.10
N THR A 152 -6.06 11.66 -4.06
CA THR A 152 -6.87 12.86 -3.92
C THR A 152 -6.03 14.01 -3.34
N GLN A 153 -6.49 15.26 -3.50
CA GLN A 153 -5.79 16.42 -2.94
C GLN A 153 -5.57 16.32 -1.43
N ASP A 154 -6.50 15.70 -0.71
CA ASP A 154 -6.38 15.52 0.75
C ASP A 154 -5.26 14.53 1.08
N ILE A 155 -5.19 13.39 0.38
CA ILE A 155 -4.11 12.40 0.53
C ILE A 155 -2.75 13.02 0.18
N GLU A 156 -2.66 13.78 -0.90
CA GLU A 156 -1.41 14.42 -1.33
C GLU A 156 -0.92 15.47 -0.34
N ARG A 157 -1.84 16.28 0.18
CA ARG A 157 -1.53 17.27 1.23
C ARG A 157 -0.99 16.57 2.48
N GLU A 158 -1.58 15.43 2.86
CA GLU A 158 -1.05 14.65 3.98
C GLU A 158 0.31 14.05 3.67
N ILE A 159 0.49 13.42 2.50
CA ILE A 159 1.78 12.83 2.08
C ILE A 159 2.90 13.89 2.09
N THR A 160 2.61 15.08 1.60
CA THR A 160 3.60 16.17 1.55
C THR A 160 4.11 16.60 2.94
N GLN A 161 3.33 16.36 3.98
CA GLN A 161 3.69 16.67 5.38
C GLN A 161 4.46 15.54 6.07
N LEU A 162 4.59 14.36 5.43
CA LEU A 162 5.25 13.21 6.03
C LEU A 162 6.78 13.31 5.91
N LEU A 163 7.46 12.62 6.80
CA LEU A 163 8.91 12.53 6.84
C LEU A 163 9.39 11.38 5.96
N ASN A 164 10.58 11.55 5.37
CA ASN A 164 11.33 10.49 4.68
C ASN A 164 10.48 9.70 3.66
N LEU A 165 9.90 10.39 2.68
CA LEU A 165 9.03 9.76 1.68
C LEU A 165 9.73 8.63 0.92
N GLU A 166 11.05 8.68 0.79
CA GLU A 166 11.88 7.69 0.09
C GLU A 166 11.89 6.32 0.77
N THR A 167 11.58 6.27 2.07
CA THR A 167 11.56 5.03 2.85
C THR A 167 10.21 4.33 2.81
N ALA A 168 9.21 4.93 2.17
CA ALA A 168 7.87 4.35 2.06
C ALA A 168 7.92 3.00 1.34
N TYR A 169 7.13 2.07 1.84
CA TYR A 169 6.97 0.76 1.21
C TYR A 169 5.49 0.41 1.02
N SER A 170 5.24 -0.50 0.13
CA SER A 170 3.90 -0.89 -0.25
C SER A 170 3.68 -2.40 -0.19
N SER A 171 2.41 -2.75 -0.16
CA SER A 171 1.94 -4.11 -0.38
C SER A 171 0.63 -4.09 -1.16
N ILE A 172 0.39 -5.14 -1.93
CA ILE A 172 -0.84 -5.30 -2.71
C ILE A 172 -1.40 -6.70 -2.47
N TRP A 173 -2.72 -6.80 -2.28
CA TRP A 173 -3.42 -8.08 -2.11
C TRP A 173 -4.86 -7.99 -2.58
N GLN A 174 -5.49 -9.15 -2.74
CA GLN A 174 -6.91 -9.27 -3.07
C GLN A 174 -7.66 -9.96 -1.94
N GLU A 175 -8.76 -9.37 -1.53
CA GLU A 175 -9.65 -9.88 -0.48
C GLU A 175 -11.09 -9.52 -0.85
N HIS A 176 -12.03 -10.50 -0.77
CA HIS A 176 -13.46 -10.30 -1.08
C HIS A 176 -13.77 -9.62 -2.42
N GLN A 177 -13.00 -9.96 -3.48
CA GLN A 177 -13.08 -9.36 -4.81
C GLN A 177 -12.60 -7.90 -4.89
N HIS A 178 -12.10 -7.33 -3.80
CA HIS A 178 -11.44 -6.04 -3.77
C HIS A 178 -9.93 -6.20 -3.93
N THR A 179 -9.31 -5.24 -4.54
CA THR A 179 -7.85 -5.14 -4.64
C THR A 179 -7.39 -3.97 -3.80
N PHE A 180 -6.54 -4.25 -2.81
CA PHE A 180 -6.01 -3.26 -1.90
C PHE A 180 -4.53 -3.00 -2.17
N TYR A 181 -4.15 -1.74 -2.24
CA TYR A 181 -2.77 -1.26 -2.26
C TYR A 181 -2.50 -0.48 -0.98
N SER A 182 -1.58 -0.94 -0.14
CA SER A 182 -1.15 -0.20 1.05
C SER A 182 0.14 0.54 0.79
N LEU A 183 0.24 1.73 1.35
CA LEU A 183 1.43 2.57 1.33
C LEU A 183 1.75 3.01 2.76
N THR A 184 2.88 2.54 3.29
CA THR A 184 3.25 2.72 4.69
C THR A 184 4.45 3.64 4.82
N PHE A 185 4.34 4.58 5.76
CA PHE A 185 5.36 5.53 6.17
C PHE A 185 5.64 5.32 7.66
N GLU A 186 6.65 4.52 7.99
CA GLU A 186 6.96 4.14 9.38
C GLU A 186 7.34 5.34 10.24
N ASP A 187 8.20 6.21 9.74
CA ASP A 187 8.69 7.40 10.47
C ASP A 187 7.54 8.35 10.84
N SER A 188 6.53 8.42 9.99
CA SER A 188 5.33 9.24 10.21
C SER A 188 4.18 8.45 10.84
N LYS A 189 4.37 7.16 11.12
CA LYS A 189 3.39 6.26 11.75
C LYS A 189 2.05 6.19 11.03
N LYS A 190 2.07 6.23 9.71
CA LYS A 190 0.87 6.21 8.88
C LYS A 190 0.91 5.12 7.83
N THR A 191 -0.24 4.49 7.59
CA THR A 191 -0.50 3.62 6.45
C THR A 191 -1.77 4.05 5.75
N PHE A 192 -1.64 4.41 4.49
CA PHE A 192 -2.75 4.66 3.58
C PHE A 192 -3.06 3.35 2.84
N VAL A 193 -4.31 3.09 2.60
CA VAL A 193 -4.76 1.95 1.78
C VAL A 193 -5.73 2.44 0.73
N TYR A 194 -5.44 2.10 -0.50
CA TYR A 194 -6.30 2.38 -1.64
C TYR A 194 -7.01 1.11 -2.07
N ASP A 195 -8.33 1.16 -2.11
CA ASP A 195 -9.15 0.12 -2.71
C ASP A 195 -9.30 0.43 -4.21
N VAL A 196 -8.59 -0.36 -5.03
CA VAL A 196 -8.59 -0.21 -6.49
C VAL A 196 -9.98 -0.49 -7.09
N THR A 197 -10.78 -1.32 -6.42
CA THR A 197 -12.10 -1.73 -6.91
C THR A 197 -13.15 -0.64 -6.70
N GLU A 198 -13.11 0.02 -5.53
CA GLU A 198 -14.07 1.07 -5.14
C GLU A 198 -13.57 2.49 -5.41
N ASP A 199 -12.32 2.65 -5.88
CA ASP A 199 -11.65 3.96 -6.06
C ASP A 199 -11.70 4.79 -4.77
N ALA A 200 -11.37 4.18 -3.65
CA ALA A 200 -11.52 4.78 -2.34
C ALA A 200 -10.27 4.64 -1.46
N TRP A 201 -9.94 5.71 -0.74
CA TRP A 201 -8.87 5.73 0.22
C TRP A 201 -9.36 5.52 1.64
N HIS A 202 -8.63 4.71 2.42
CA HIS A 202 -8.82 4.55 3.85
C HIS A 202 -7.48 4.41 4.57
N TYR A 203 -7.50 4.42 5.89
CA TYR A 203 -6.31 4.24 6.72
C TYR A 203 -6.36 2.87 7.39
N ARG A 204 -5.19 2.26 7.54
CA ARG A 204 -5.00 1.14 8.47
C ARG A 204 -3.98 1.52 9.52
N ALA A 205 -4.20 1.09 10.75
CA ALA A 205 -3.35 1.38 11.88
C ALA A 205 -3.34 0.19 12.84
N SER A 206 -2.26 0.06 13.56
CA SER A 206 -2.11 -0.91 14.67
C SER A 206 -1.79 -0.15 15.95
N TYR A 207 -2.04 -0.78 17.11
CA TYR A 207 -1.59 -0.24 18.38
C TYR A 207 -0.14 -0.64 18.68
N ASP A 208 0.68 0.30 19.13
CA ASP A 208 2.02 0.02 19.65
C ASP A 208 1.96 -0.59 21.06
N THR A 209 3.11 -0.88 21.65
CA THR A 209 3.22 -1.44 23.01
C THR A 209 2.75 -0.48 24.10
N LYS A 210 2.58 0.81 23.80
CA LYS A 210 2.11 1.85 24.70
C LYS A 210 0.65 2.23 24.45
N ASN A 211 -0.07 1.46 23.64
CA ASN A 211 -1.44 1.72 23.20
C ASN A 211 -1.62 3.04 22.42
N HIS A 212 -0.60 3.47 21.69
CA HIS A 212 -0.77 4.55 20.72
C HIS A 212 -0.99 3.98 19.34
N LEU A 213 -1.84 4.61 18.54
CA LEU A 213 -2.00 4.26 17.12
C LEU A 213 -0.72 4.59 16.36
N THR A 214 -0.29 3.63 15.58
CA THR A 214 0.88 3.71 14.70
C THR A 214 0.54 3.15 13.31
N TYR A 215 1.52 3.06 12.42
CA TYR A 215 1.30 2.45 11.12
C TYR A 215 0.78 1.01 11.24
N TRP A 216 0.16 0.51 10.17
CA TRP A 216 -0.29 -0.87 10.10
C TRP A 216 0.93 -1.80 10.02
N ARG A 217 1.09 -2.67 11.01
CA ARG A 217 2.30 -3.46 11.24
C ARG A 217 2.55 -4.58 10.22
N TYR A 218 1.58 -4.88 9.38
CA TYR A 218 1.67 -5.97 8.39
C TYR A 218 2.23 -5.43 7.08
N ASN A 219 3.52 -5.68 6.85
CA ASN A 219 4.29 -4.96 5.83
C ASN A 219 4.13 -5.51 4.43
N HIS A 220 4.04 -6.83 4.30
CA HIS A 220 3.97 -7.47 2.99
C HIS A 220 2.86 -8.51 2.98
N ALA A 221 2.09 -8.55 1.90
CA ALA A 221 1.05 -9.53 1.68
C ALA A 221 1.41 -10.41 0.48
N THR A 222 1.15 -11.69 0.60
CA THR A 222 1.28 -12.65 -0.50
C THR A 222 0.19 -13.70 -0.43
N TYR A 223 -0.30 -14.14 -1.57
CA TYR A 223 -1.29 -15.21 -1.65
C TYR A 223 -0.59 -16.55 -1.83
N ALA A 224 -0.81 -17.45 -0.89
CA ALA A 224 -0.31 -18.83 -0.96
C ALA A 224 -1.27 -19.77 -0.22
N TYR A 225 -1.38 -21.02 -0.67
CA TYR A 225 -2.21 -22.05 -0.01
C TYR A 225 -3.63 -21.59 0.32
N SER A 226 -4.27 -20.87 -0.59
CA SER A 226 -5.62 -20.29 -0.43
C SER A 226 -5.78 -19.32 0.75
N LYS A 227 -4.69 -18.69 1.18
CA LYS A 227 -4.67 -17.69 2.25
C LYS A 227 -3.82 -16.49 1.84
N ILE A 228 -4.14 -15.35 2.43
CA ILE A 228 -3.32 -14.13 2.31
C ILE A 228 -2.39 -14.11 3.52
N TYR A 229 -1.12 -14.42 3.28
CA TYR A 229 -0.08 -14.31 4.30
C TYR A 229 0.43 -12.88 4.38
N VAL A 230 0.63 -12.43 5.60
CA VAL A 230 1.15 -11.09 5.91
C VAL A 230 2.30 -11.18 6.90
N GLY A 231 3.34 -10.41 6.64
CA GLY A 231 4.54 -10.36 7.49
C GLY A 231 4.48 -9.20 8.48
N THR A 232 4.95 -9.44 9.68
CA THR A 232 5.34 -8.37 10.62
C THR A 232 6.85 -8.47 10.86
N THR A 233 7.42 -7.55 11.63
CA THR A 233 8.85 -7.60 11.99
C THR A 233 9.25 -8.93 12.64
N ASN A 234 8.34 -9.59 13.37
CA ASN A 234 8.67 -10.76 14.21
C ASN A 234 7.81 -11.98 13.91
N ALA A 235 6.80 -11.90 13.05
CA ALA A 235 5.85 -12.99 12.82
C ALA A 235 5.38 -13.07 11.37
N LEU A 236 5.11 -14.27 10.92
CA LEU A 236 4.34 -14.53 9.71
C LEU A 236 2.92 -14.91 10.12
N CYS A 237 1.96 -14.15 9.66
CA CYS A 237 0.55 -14.31 9.96
C CYS A 237 -0.24 -14.56 8.69
N TYR A 238 -1.52 -14.85 8.80
CA TYR A 238 -2.45 -14.83 7.67
C TYR A 238 -3.72 -14.07 8.05
N MET A 239 -4.34 -13.44 7.07
CA MET A 239 -5.62 -12.78 7.24
C MET A 239 -6.73 -13.83 7.40
N ASP A 240 -7.60 -13.65 8.39
CA ASP A 240 -8.73 -14.54 8.69
C ASP A 240 -9.98 -13.69 8.90
N GLU A 241 -10.98 -13.89 8.07
CA GLU A 241 -12.26 -13.16 8.10
C GLU A 241 -13.03 -13.29 9.42
N ASN A 242 -12.76 -14.36 10.16
CA ASN A 242 -13.41 -14.64 11.43
C ASN A 242 -12.63 -14.11 12.64
N LYS A 243 -11.54 -13.38 12.42
CA LYS A 243 -10.71 -12.78 13.46
C LYS A 243 -10.84 -11.25 13.44
N TYR A 244 -11.25 -10.71 14.57
CA TYR A 244 -11.48 -9.29 14.76
C TYR A 244 -10.49 -8.65 15.73
N THR A 245 -9.39 -9.36 16.00
CA THR A 245 -8.21 -8.88 16.73
C THR A 245 -6.96 -9.06 15.89
N GLU A 246 -5.90 -8.35 16.22
CA GLU A 246 -4.58 -8.61 15.65
C GLU A 246 -4.01 -9.95 16.16
N HIS A 247 -2.91 -10.41 15.56
CA HIS A 247 -2.31 -11.72 15.87
C HIS A 247 -1.85 -11.89 17.33
N ASP A 248 -1.64 -10.80 18.05
CA ASP A 248 -1.25 -10.74 19.46
C ASP A 248 -2.44 -10.37 20.38
N ASP A 249 -3.66 -10.66 19.93
CA ASP A 249 -4.93 -10.40 20.60
C ASP A 249 -5.21 -8.90 20.89
N ARG A 250 -4.44 -7.99 20.28
CA ARG A 250 -4.74 -6.57 20.39
C ARG A 250 -6.01 -6.23 19.62
N VAL A 251 -6.72 -5.26 20.17
CA VAL A 251 -7.94 -4.77 19.55
C VAL A 251 -7.66 -4.04 18.23
N ILE A 252 -8.54 -4.18 17.27
CA ILE A 252 -8.54 -3.42 16.03
C ILE A 252 -9.42 -2.19 16.22
N TYR A 253 -8.82 -1.00 16.12
CA TYR A 253 -9.58 0.24 16.13
C TYR A 253 -10.26 0.46 14.79
N LYS A 254 -11.58 0.56 14.81
CA LYS A 254 -12.42 0.81 13.65
C LYS A 254 -13.02 2.18 13.81
N MET A 255 -12.88 3.05 12.82
CA MET A 255 -13.41 4.41 12.87
C MET A 255 -13.88 4.85 11.49
N ARG A 256 -15.01 5.51 11.45
CA ARG A 256 -15.51 6.20 10.26
C ARG A 256 -15.98 7.59 10.63
N ARG A 257 -15.51 8.57 9.87
CA ARG A 257 -15.96 9.95 9.96
C ARG A 257 -16.81 10.26 8.74
N GLY A 258 -18.00 10.80 8.97
CA GLY A 258 -18.89 11.29 7.92
C GLY A 258 -18.42 12.61 7.32
N GLY A 259 -18.97 12.94 6.17
CA GLY A 259 -18.85 14.28 5.60
C GLY A 259 -19.56 15.34 6.44
N VAL A 260 -19.33 16.58 6.11
CA VAL A 260 -20.00 17.72 6.78
C VAL A 260 -21.44 17.84 6.29
N LEU A 261 -22.39 17.78 7.22
CA LEU A 261 -23.78 18.09 6.97
C LEU A 261 -24.03 19.58 7.26
N THR A 262 -24.76 20.26 6.38
CA THR A 262 -25.08 21.66 6.52
C THR A 262 -26.50 21.95 5.98
N ASN A 263 -27.19 22.89 6.60
CA ASN A 263 -28.48 23.40 6.12
C ASN A 263 -28.31 24.82 5.56
N ASN A 264 -27.70 24.97 4.39
CA ASN A 264 -27.41 26.25 3.74
C ASN A 264 -26.79 27.29 4.71
N ASN A 265 -25.86 26.85 5.53
CA ASN A 265 -25.22 27.64 6.60
C ASN A 265 -26.19 28.17 7.68
N GLN A 266 -27.41 27.68 7.72
CA GLN A 266 -28.38 28.03 8.79
C GLN A 266 -28.20 27.07 9.97
N PRO A 267 -28.28 27.57 11.22
CA PRO A 267 -28.22 26.69 12.37
C PRO A 267 -29.43 25.72 12.41
N PHE A 268 -29.16 24.50 12.79
CA PHE A 268 -30.13 23.43 12.95
C PHE A 268 -29.83 22.58 14.18
N PHE A 269 -30.80 21.87 14.69
CA PHE A 269 -30.69 20.90 15.76
C PHE A 269 -30.72 19.51 15.16
N ILE A 270 -29.89 18.60 15.71
CA ILE A 270 -30.08 17.16 15.50
C ILE A 270 -30.92 16.66 16.68
N ASP A 271 -32.14 16.26 16.38
CA ASP A 271 -33.10 15.79 17.40
C ASP A 271 -32.81 14.34 17.78
N GLU A 272 -32.57 13.50 16.79
CA GLU A 272 -32.21 12.09 16.93
C GLU A 272 -31.22 11.68 15.86
N LEU A 273 -30.26 10.85 16.26
CA LEU A 273 -29.40 10.09 15.36
C LEU A 273 -29.64 8.60 15.63
N LYS A 274 -30.10 7.88 14.61
CA LYS A 274 -30.38 6.46 14.68
C LYS A 274 -29.40 5.70 13.79
N LEU A 275 -28.71 4.70 14.36
CA LEU A 275 -27.82 3.81 13.65
C LEU A 275 -28.58 2.54 13.28
N ILE A 276 -28.61 2.24 11.99
CA ILE A 276 -29.26 1.04 11.45
C ILE A 276 -28.17 0.11 10.90
N GLY A 277 -28.18 -1.13 11.33
CA GLY A 277 -27.20 -2.14 10.91
C GLY A 277 -27.53 -3.51 11.43
N ASN A 278 -26.62 -4.45 11.19
CA ASN A 278 -26.76 -5.85 11.62
C ASN A 278 -26.44 -5.98 13.12
N ASN A 279 -27.40 -5.63 13.94
CA ASN A 279 -27.29 -5.76 15.38
C ASN A 279 -27.51 -7.21 15.83
N GLY A 280 -26.81 -7.65 16.90
CA GLY A 280 -26.98 -8.98 17.49
C GLY A 280 -26.42 -10.14 16.65
N GLN A 281 -25.78 -9.89 15.53
CA GLN A 281 -25.17 -10.90 14.65
C GLN A 281 -23.66 -11.05 14.95
N HIS A 282 -23.32 -11.64 16.10
CA HIS A 282 -21.93 -11.86 16.46
C HIS A 282 -21.53 -13.30 16.14
N SER A 283 -20.28 -13.51 15.68
CA SER A 283 -19.79 -14.84 15.39
C SER A 283 -19.56 -15.65 16.66
N PHE A 284 -20.13 -16.85 16.73
CA PHE A 284 -19.91 -17.79 17.80
C PHE A 284 -18.49 -18.39 17.84
N ASN A 285 -17.72 -18.21 16.78
CA ASN A 285 -16.40 -18.84 16.64
C ASN A 285 -15.26 -18.04 17.27
N ASN A 286 -15.55 -16.92 17.90
CA ASN A 286 -14.53 -16.10 18.55
C ASN A 286 -14.45 -16.42 20.04
N SER A 287 -13.24 -16.65 20.56
CA SER A 287 -12.97 -16.93 21.98
C SER A 287 -13.50 -15.85 22.93
N TYR A 288 -13.82 -14.69 22.39
CA TYR A 288 -14.33 -13.50 23.10
C TYR A 288 -15.84 -13.35 23.06
N THR A 289 -16.57 -14.14 22.26
CA THR A 289 -18.04 -14.04 22.20
C THR A 289 -18.67 -14.87 23.29
N ASN A 290 -18.89 -14.23 24.42
CA ASN A 290 -19.81 -14.69 25.44
C ASN A 290 -21.24 -14.27 25.04
N LEU A 291 -22.24 -15.12 25.25
CA LEU A 291 -23.68 -14.82 25.07
C LEU A 291 -24.14 -13.55 25.83
N GLU A 292 -23.42 -13.21 26.90
CA GLU A 292 -23.64 -12.01 27.71
C GLU A 292 -23.01 -10.74 27.14
N MET A 293 -22.18 -10.86 26.11
CA MET A 293 -21.49 -9.73 25.51
C MET A 293 -22.51 -8.77 24.87
N ASN A 294 -22.44 -7.52 25.24
CA ASN A 294 -23.21 -6.43 24.65
C ASN A 294 -22.23 -5.40 24.09
N PRO A 295 -21.80 -5.57 22.83
CA PRO A 295 -20.73 -4.75 22.25
C PRO A 295 -21.15 -3.30 22.11
N ARG A 296 -20.17 -2.41 22.17
CA ARG A 296 -20.38 -0.95 22.12
C ARG A 296 -19.86 -0.36 20.82
N VAL A 297 -20.53 0.72 20.44
CA VAL A 297 -20.06 1.67 19.46
C VAL A 297 -20.00 3.05 20.11
N SER A 298 -18.94 3.78 19.87
CA SER A 298 -18.72 5.11 20.44
C SER A 298 -18.94 6.17 19.36
N PHE A 299 -19.67 7.20 19.71
CA PHE A 299 -19.97 8.32 18.85
C PHE A 299 -19.36 9.59 19.42
N ARG A 300 -18.88 10.46 18.57
CA ARG A 300 -18.61 11.85 18.85
C ARG A 300 -18.93 12.70 17.63
N TRP A 301 -19.21 13.95 17.85
CA TRP A 301 -19.59 14.87 16.78
C TRP A 301 -18.96 16.24 16.96
N SER A 302 -18.94 16.97 15.88
CA SER A 302 -18.42 18.32 15.84
C SER A 302 -19.38 19.23 15.09
N TRP A 303 -19.56 20.45 15.59
CA TRP A 303 -20.34 21.50 14.97
C TRP A 303 -19.51 22.56 14.25
N ASP A 304 -18.19 22.45 14.30
CA ASP A 304 -17.22 23.36 13.68
C ASP A 304 -16.15 22.63 12.83
N GLY A 305 -16.20 21.31 12.82
CA GLY A 305 -15.22 20.45 12.14
C GLY A 305 -13.86 20.32 12.85
N ALA A 306 -13.63 21.07 13.93
CA ALA A 306 -12.37 21.10 14.67
C ALA A 306 -12.50 20.54 16.08
N THR A 307 -13.53 20.98 16.81
CA THR A 307 -13.76 20.59 18.21
C THR A 307 -14.80 19.48 18.27
N PHE A 308 -14.41 18.31 18.74
CA PHE A 308 -15.31 17.18 18.91
C PHE A 308 -15.84 17.12 20.35
N SER A 309 -17.10 16.66 20.48
CA SER A 309 -17.69 16.29 21.77
C SER A 309 -16.91 15.17 22.45
N ASP A 310 -17.20 14.94 23.73
CA ASP A 310 -16.83 13.69 24.39
C ASP A 310 -17.49 12.49 23.69
N TYR A 311 -16.89 11.32 23.84
CA TYR A 311 -17.49 10.09 23.32
C TYR A 311 -18.77 9.72 24.08
N GLN A 312 -19.81 9.39 23.35
CA GLN A 312 -21.01 8.76 23.86
C GLN A 312 -21.08 7.33 23.36
N ASP A 313 -21.21 6.39 24.28
CA ASP A 313 -21.30 4.97 23.97
C ASP A 313 -22.76 4.55 23.81
N ALA A 314 -23.00 3.76 22.78
CA ALA A 314 -24.27 3.07 22.58
C ALA A 314 -24.04 1.59 22.35
N TYR A 315 -24.99 0.77 22.76
CA TYR A 315 -24.88 -0.69 22.66
C TYR A 315 -25.47 -1.19 21.36
N LEU A 316 -24.87 -2.23 20.80
CA LEU A 316 -25.32 -2.89 19.56
C LEU A 316 -26.25 -4.08 19.80
N GLY A 317 -26.56 -4.37 21.06
CA GLY A 317 -27.41 -5.51 21.45
C GLY A 317 -26.64 -6.81 21.67
N LYS A 318 -27.15 -7.67 22.51
CA LYS A 318 -26.63 -9.02 22.75
C LYS A 318 -26.91 -9.91 21.54
N ILE A 319 -26.18 -11.03 21.44
CA ILE A 319 -26.43 -12.05 20.42
C ILE A 319 -27.89 -12.49 20.44
N GLY A 320 -28.51 -12.49 19.26
CA GLY A 320 -29.93 -12.83 19.09
C GLY A 320 -30.89 -11.66 19.29
N ASN A 321 -30.43 -10.49 19.69
CA ASN A 321 -31.26 -9.29 19.78
C ASN A 321 -31.20 -8.47 18.48
N TYR A 322 -31.90 -8.93 17.45
CA TYR A 322 -31.90 -8.35 16.12
C TYR A 322 -32.78 -7.10 15.96
N SER A 323 -33.59 -6.79 16.96
CA SER A 323 -34.51 -5.65 16.93
C SER A 323 -34.05 -4.45 17.76
N PHE A 324 -32.78 -4.42 18.14
CA PHE A 324 -32.20 -3.35 18.93
C PHE A 324 -31.89 -2.12 18.06
N ASP A 325 -32.53 -1.00 18.36
CA ASP A 325 -32.26 0.29 17.72
C ASP A 325 -31.26 1.09 18.55
N THR A 326 -30.21 1.54 17.90
CA THR A 326 -29.21 2.39 18.54
C THR A 326 -29.49 3.85 18.19
N SER A 327 -30.02 4.61 19.14
CA SER A 327 -30.35 6.02 18.96
C SER A 327 -29.61 6.92 19.95
N LEU A 328 -29.19 8.07 19.48
CA LEU A 328 -28.61 9.17 20.30
C LEU A 328 -29.48 10.40 20.19
N PHE A 329 -29.61 11.10 21.30
CA PHE A 329 -30.42 12.31 21.43
C PHE A 329 -29.60 13.45 22.02
N GLY A 330 -30.04 14.69 21.81
CA GLY A 330 -29.45 15.85 22.49
C GLY A 330 -28.07 16.22 21.94
N LEU A 331 -27.88 16.12 20.64
CA LEU A 331 -26.57 16.34 19.97
C LEU A 331 -26.22 17.84 19.82
N GLY A 332 -27.09 18.73 20.25
CA GLY A 332 -26.86 20.18 20.22
C GLY A 332 -27.25 20.84 18.89
N MET A 333 -26.71 22.04 18.66
CA MET A 333 -27.06 22.90 17.53
C MET A 333 -25.80 23.53 16.91
N GLY A 334 -25.82 23.69 15.62
CA GLY A 334 -24.77 24.41 14.86
C GLY A 334 -25.12 24.50 13.38
N SER A 335 -24.21 25.04 12.58
CA SER A 335 -24.40 25.19 11.13
C SER A 335 -23.72 24.09 10.32
N PHE A 336 -22.73 23.39 10.92
CA PHE A 336 -21.95 22.32 10.29
C PHE A 336 -21.88 21.15 11.25
N PHE A 337 -22.36 20.00 10.84
CA PHE A 337 -22.36 18.82 11.69
C PHE A 337 -21.48 17.72 11.04
N THR A 338 -20.56 17.19 11.80
CA THR A 338 -19.72 16.05 11.41
C THR A 338 -19.82 14.98 12.48
N LEU A 339 -20.11 13.76 12.09
CA LEU A 339 -20.21 12.59 12.96
C LEU A 339 -18.98 11.71 12.81
N GLU A 340 -18.46 11.21 13.93
CA GLU A 340 -17.47 10.16 13.98
C GLU A 340 -18.00 8.98 14.78
N ILE A 341 -17.88 7.79 14.21
CA ILE A 341 -18.27 6.51 14.82
C ILE A 341 -17.02 5.66 14.97
N SER A 342 -16.82 5.08 16.13
CA SER A 342 -15.68 4.22 16.39
C SER A 342 -16.05 3.03 17.26
N SER A 343 -15.28 1.95 17.13
CA SER A 343 -15.38 0.77 18.00
C SER A 343 -14.05 0.02 18.06
N THR A 344 -13.77 -0.58 19.20
CA THR A 344 -12.67 -1.51 19.43
C THR A 344 -13.16 -2.93 19.70
N GLU A 345 -14.46 -3.15 19.63
CA GLU A 345 -15.06 -4.46 19.93
C GLU A 345 -14.62 -5.50 18.88
N PRO A 346 -14.29 -6.74 19.31
CA PRO A 346 -13.81 -7.81 18.43
C PRO A 346 -14.96 -8.52 17.71
N ILE A 347 -15.79 -7.75 17.02
CA ILE A 347 -16.96 -8.22 16.28
C ILE A 347 -17.00 -7.65 14.87
N PRO A 348 -17.71 -8.29 13.93
CA PRO A 348 -18.01 -7.68 12.66
C PRO A 348 -18.90 -6.46 12.89
N LEU A 349 -18.56 -5.34 12.23
CA LEU A 349 -19.38 -4.12 12.23
C LEU A 349 -19.88 -3.88 10.81
N SER A 350 -21.17 -3.97 10.63
CA SER A 350 -21.83 -3.62 9.38
C SER A 350 -22.97 -2.66 9.65
N PHE A 351 -22.88 -1.47 9.10
CA PHE A 351 -23.92 -0.44 9.19
C PHE A 351 -24.52 -0.22 7.82
N GLU A 352 -25.85 -0.27 7.75
CA GLU A 352 -26.59 -0.06 6.51
C GLU A 352 -26.82 1.42 6.28
N SER A 353 -27.25 2.13 7.31
CA SER A 353 -27.52 3.56 7.21
C SER A 353 -27.45 4.27 8.58
N ILE A 354 -27.36 5.60 8.51
CA ILE A 354 -27.53 6.49 9.63
C ILE A 354 -28.69 7.41 9.29
N GLU A 355 -29.74 7.33 10.08
CA GLU A 355 -30.89 8.25 9.98
C GLU A 355 -30.73 9.41 10.94
N LEU A 356 -30.99 10.61 10.45
CA LEU A 356 -30.93 11.85 11.22
C LEU A 356 -32.29 12.53 11.18
N SER A 357 -32.90 12.73 12.36
CA SER A 357 -34.03 13.67 12.53
C SER A 357 -33.47 15.00 12.95
N TRP A 358 -33.87 16.05 12.27
CA TRP A 358 -33.37 17.39 12.54
C TRP A 358 -34.49 18.43 12.46
N SER A 359 -34.33 19.54 13.19
CA SER A 359 -35.24 20.69 13.16
C SER A 359 -34.47 21.99 12.93
N PRO A 360 -35.05 22.95 12.17
CA PRO A 360 -34.43 24.23 11.97
C PRO A 360 -34.42 25.04 13.26
N SER A 361 -33.38 25.83 13.48
CA SER A 361 -33.35 26.78 14.57
C SER A 361 -34.41 27.89 14.34
N SER A 362 -35.32 28.03 15.27
CA SER A 362 -36.40 29.06 15.20
C SER A 362 -35.90 30.49 15.47
N PHE A 363 -34.60 30.71 15.61
CA PHE A 363 -34.03 32.02 15.97
C PHE A 363 -33.96 33.04 14.82
N MET A 364 -34.29 32.67 13.58
CA MET A 364 -34.49 33.65 12.53
C MET A 364 -35.96 33.83 12.18
N ARG A 365 -36.64 34.73 12.90
CA ARG A 365 -37.74 35.45 12.29
C ARG A 365 -37.15 36.40 11.25
N PRO A 366 -37.57 36.36 9.98
CA PRO A 366 -37.20 37.40 9.04
C PRO A 366 -37.73 38.75 9.60
N MET A 367 -36.85 39.75 9.73
CA MET A 367 -37.25 41.14 9.84
C MET A 367 -37.89 41.60 8.54
#